data_e9b9f07978c492040e297e8eab0d29b6
#
_entry.id   e9b9f07978c492040e297e8eab0d29b6
#
_cell.length_a   1.000
_cell.length_b   1.000
_cell.length_c   1.000
_cell.angle_alpha   90.00
_cell.angle_beta   90.00
_cell.angle_gamma   90.00
#
_symmetry.space_group_name_H-M   'P 1'
#
loop_
_entity.id
_entity.type
_entity.pdbx_description
1 polymer ?
#
loop_
_entity_poly.entity_id
_entity_poly.type
_entity_poly.pdbx_seq_one_letter_code
_entity_poly.pdbx_strand_id
1 'polypeptide(L)'
;SGPCGPCSEIYYDRGEKYGNGPEDVMGGEGDRFMEVWNIVFSQFNNDGNGNYTDLVQKNIDTGMGLERLAVAVQDVGSIFDVDTLKSLRDLICSLAGGIGYEQPGSYDSDVSVRICTDHARAMTFMISDGIMPSNNGRGYVLRRIIRRAVRHGRKLGIQGSFLPTLAENVIETSKDGYPELEEKRDFILNVVRAEEEKFEKTYEQGMDILAQMEQELEKAGNKELSGEDAFKLYDTYGFPLDNTKEILEEKGFTVDEDGFNAAMKKQREQAR
;
A
#
# COMPACT_ATOMS: atom_id res chain seq x y z
N SER A 1 -5.30 16.52 17.59
CA SER A 1 -5.90 17.83 17.81
C SER A 1 -6.81 18.20 16.64
N GLY A 2 -7.84 19.01 16.88
CA GLY A 2 -8.78 19.48 15.88
C GLY A 2 -10.24 19.14 16.20
N PRO A 3 -11.17 19.36 15.23
CA PRO A 3 -12.58 19.04 15.37
C PRO A 3 -12.79 17.56 15.67
N CYS A 4 -13.68 17.25 16.63
CA CYS A 4 -14.01 15.89 17.02
C CYS A 4 -15.41 15.82 17.65
N GLY A 5 -15.91 14.61 17.86
CA GLY A 5 -17.18 14.33 18.50
C GLY A 5 -17.49 12.85 18.56
N PRO A 6 -18.64 12.44 19.12
CA PRO A 6 -19.09 11.06 19.07
C PRO A 6 -19.32 10.61 17.62
N CYS A 7 -19.11 9.34 17.34
CA CYS A 7 -19.38 8.76 16.02
C CYS A 7 -20.46 7.68 16.11
N SER A 8 -21.09 7.44 14.99
CA SER A 8 -21.94 6.26 14.72
C SER A 8 -21.43 5.57 13.47
N GLU A 9 -21.48 4.26 13.46
CA GLU A 9 -20.99 3.44 12.37
C GLU A 9 -22.08 2.52 11.89
N ILE A 10 -22.12 2.26 10.60
CA ILE A 10 -23.04 1.32 9.97
C ILE A 10 -22.22 0.12 9.52
N TYR A 11 -22.57 -1.04 10.04
CA TYR A 11 -21.95 -2.33 9.70
C TYR A 11 -22.87 -3.17 8.83
N TYR A 12 -22.27 -3.87 7.89
CA TYR A 12 -22.91 -4.92 7.13
C TYR A 12 -22.55 -6.28 7.73
N ASP A 13 -23.58 -7.04 8.18
CA ASP A 13 -23.38 -8.42 8.61
C ASP A 13 -23.28 -9.35 7.39
N ARG A 14 -22.10 -9.84 7.12
CA ARG A 14 -21.77 -10.76 6.02
C ARG A 14 -22.21 -12.20 6.28
N GLY A 15 -22.73 -12.47 7.47
CA GLY A 15 -23.21 -13.78 7.93
C GLY A 15 -22.13 -14.66 8.53
N GLU A 16 -22.60 -15.72 9.18
CA GLU A 16 -21.75 -16.64 9.98
C GLU A 16 -20.67 -17.37 9.16
N LYS A 17 -20.80 -17.41 7.82
CA LYS A 17 -19.77 -17.98 6.94
C LYS A 17 -18.43 -17.22 6.99
N TYR A 18 -18.44 -15.97 7.45
CA TYR A 18 -17.26 -15.13 7.61
C TYR A 18 -16.71 -15.07 9.03
N GLY A 19 -17.34 -15.75 9.97
CA GLY A 19 -16.90 -15.89 11.34
C GLY A 19 -18.06 -15.93 12.34
N ASN A 20 -17.84 -16.61 13.44
CA ASN A 20 -18.80 -16.70 14.57
C ASN A 20 -18.01 -16.84 15.89
N GLY A 21 -16.82 -16.25 15.95
CA GLY A 21 -15.96 -16.23 17.13
C GLY A 21 -16.20 -15.00 18.02
N PRO A 22 -15.48 -14.89 19.12
CA PRO A 22 -15.56 -13.72 20.01
C PRO A 22 -15.16 -12.40 19.35
N GLU A 23 -14.32 -12.46 18.33
CA GLU A 23 -13.86 -11.34 17.51
C GLU A 23 -14.89 -10.87 16.48
N ASP A 24 -15.87 -11.73 16.13
CA ASP A 24 -16.89 -11.46 15.12
C ASP A 24 -18.10 -10.71 15.72
N VAL A 25 -17.82 -9.54 16.26
CA VAL A 25 -18.81 -8.61 16.79
C VAL A 25 -18.67 -7.24 16.09
N MET A 26 -19.72 -6.43 16.16
CA MET A 26 -19.65 -5.05 15.61
C MET A 26 -18.53 -4.25 16.30
N GLY A 27 -17.62 -3.69 15.49
CA GLY A 27 -16.43 -3.00 15.99
C GLY A 27 -15.30 -3.92 16.44
N GLY A 28 -15.44 -5.24 16.28
CA GLY A 28 -14.38 -6.23 16.49
C GLY A 28 -13.43 -6.34 15.29
N GLU A 29 -12.42 -7.21 15.42
CA GLU A 29 -11.40 -7.44 14.39
C GLU A 29 -11.77 -8.61 13.43
N GLY A 30 -12.91 -9.25 13.63
CA GLY A 30 -13.38 -10.37 12.79
C GLY A 30 -13.93 -9.91 11.44
N ASP A 31 -14.03 -10.86 10.49
CA ASP A 31 -14.42 -10.57 9.11
C ASP A 31 -15.94 -10.51 8.88
N ARG A 32 -16.76 -10.87 9.87
CA ARG A 32 -18.22 -10.94 9.74
C ARG A 32 -18.88 -9.58 9.61
N PHE A 33 -18.55 -8.64 10.51
CA PHE A 33 -19.15 -7.32 10.55
C PHE A 33 -18.24 -6.28 9.88
N MET A 34 -18.54 -5.95 8.64
CA MET A 34 -17.77 -4.98 7.88
C MET A 34 -18.36 -3.58 8.05
N GLU A 35 -17.58 -2.65 8.62
CA GLU A 35 -17.95 -1.25 8.64
C GLU A 35 -18.00 -0.70 7.22
N VAL A 36 -19.15 -0.14 6.81
CA VAL A 36 -19.35 0.47 5.50
C VAL A 36 -19.43 1.98 5.57
N TRP A 37 -19.90 2.54 6.67
CA TRP A 37 -20.13 3.98 6.80
C TRP A 37 -19.82 4.47 8.21
N ASN A 38 -19.00 5.53 8.31
CA ASN A 38 -18.72 6.24 9.56
C ASN A 38 -19.35 7.65 9.53
N ILE A 39 -20.00 8.05 10.62
CA ILE A 39 -20.70 9.33 10.78
C ILE A 39 -20.22 9.98 12.07
N VAL A 40 -19.41 11.04 11.97
CA VAL A 40 -18.86 11.77 13.11
C VAL A 40 -19.66 13.04 13.35
N PHE A 41 -20.17 13.22 14.56
CA PHE A 41 -20.88 14.41 15.00
C PHE A 41 -19.90 15.40 15.61
N SER A 42 -19.19 16.16 14.78
CA SER A 42 -18.17 17.13 15.19
C SER A 42 -18.79 18.26 16.01
N GLN A 43 -18.56 18.24 17.31
CA GLN A 43 -19.12 19.19 18.27
C GLN A 43 -18.06 19.95 19.05
N PHE A 44 -16.84 19.38 19.15
CA PHE A 44 -15.76 19.87 19.99
C PHE A 44 -14.51 20.13 19.18
N ASN A 45 -13.67 21.03 19.69
CA ASN A 45 -12.29 21.18 19.25
C ASN A 45 -11.36 20.65 20.35
N ASN A 46 -10.52 19.67 20.02
CA ASN A 46 -9.50 19.12 20.90
C ASN A 46 -8.18 19.88 20.67
N ASP A 47 -7.60 20.45 21.71
CA ASP A 47 -6.33 21.18 21.65
C ASP A 47 -5.08 20.27 21.57
N GLY A 48 -5.27 18.95 21.67
CA GLY A 48 -4.19 17.95 21.70
C GLY A 48 -3.63 17.68 23.10
N ASN A 49 -4.10 18.39 24.14
CA ASN A 49 -3.70 18.22 25.54
C ASN A 49 -4.82 17.61 26.39
N GLY A 50 -5.89 17.14 25.76
CA GLY A 50 -7.05 16.57 26.43
C GLY A 50 -8.12 17.60 26.80
N ASN A 51 -7.99 18.87 26.41
CA ASN A 51 -9.03 19.87 26.63
C ASN A 51 -9.95 19.94 25.39
N TYR A 52 -11.24 19.98 25.66
CA TYR A 52 -12.30 20.06 24.66
C TYR A 52 -13.10 21.34 24.85
N THR A 53 -13.24 22.10 23.77
CA THR A 53 -14.10 23.29 23.73
C THR A 53 -15.17 23.11 22.67
N ASP A 54 -16.36 23.68 22.87
CA ASP A 54 -17.42 23.59 21.85
C ASP A 54 -17.01 24.29 20.57
N LEU A 55 -17.32 23.64 19.42
CA LEU A 55 -17.21 24.29 18.12
C LEU A 55 -18.28 25.41 18.00
N VAL A 56 -17.89 26.53 17.41
CA VAL A 56 -18.82 27.62 17.09
C VAL A 56 -19.93 27.14 16.16
N GLN A 57 -19.59 26.26 15.22
CA GLN A 57 -20.53 25.60 14.32
C GLN A 57 -20.31 24.09 14.41
N LYS A 58 -21.37 23.39 14.81
CA LYS A 58 -21.38 21.91 14.80
C LYS A 58 -21.60 21.38 13.38
N ASN A 59 -20.92 20.28 13.06
CA ASN A 59 -20.93 19.65 11.75
C ASN A 59 -21.19 18.16 11.87
N ILE A 60 -21.54 17.55 10.74
CA ILE A 60 -21.46 16.11 10.53
C ILE A 60 -20.33 15.87 9.51
N ASP A 61 -19.31 15.13 9.93
CA ASP A 61 -18.26 14.65 9.05
C ASP A 61 -18.50 13.16 8.81
N THR A 62 -18.67 12.76 7.55
CA THR A 62 -19.09 11.41 7.22
C THR A 62 -18.27 10.85 6.08
N GLY A 63 -17.96 9.55 6.15
CA GLY A 63 -17.24 8.83 5.10
C GLY A 63 -17.78 7.43 4.91
N MET A 64 -17.97 7.03 3.65
CA MET A 64 -18.40 5.70 3.28
C MET A 64 -17.39 5.10 2.29
N GLY A 65 -16.99 3.84 2.54
CA GLY A 65 -16.09 3.11 1.63
C GLY A 65 -16.85 2.63 0.40
N LEU A 66 -16.51 3.15 -0.79
CA LEU A 66 -17.15 2.74 -2.04
C LEU A 66 -17.01 1.22 -2.27
N GLU A 67 -15.80 0.69 -2.12
CA GLU A 67 -15.53 -0.73 -2.32
C GLU A 67 -16.21 -1.60 -1.25
N ARG A 68 -16.28 -1.13 -0.01
CA ARG A 68 -16.99 -1.86 1.06
C ARG A 68 -18.49 -1.90 0.79
N LEU A 69 -19.08 -0.79 0.32
CA LEU A 69 -20.48 -0.77 -0.13
C LEU A 69 -20.68 -1.71 -1.32
N ALA A 70 -19.77 -1.71 -2.30
CA ALA A 70 -19.82 -2.60 -3.46
C ALA A 70 -19.76 -4.08 -3.06
N VAL A 71 -18.93 -4.45 -2.07
CA VAL A 71 -18.92 -5.82 -1.50
C VAL A 71 -20.30 -6.22 -1.00
N ALA A 72 -20.97 -5.34 -0.26
CA ALA A 72 -22.31 -5.62 0.27
C ALA A 72 -23.36 -5.75 -0.84
N VAL A 73 -23.33 -4.87 -1.85
CA VAL A 73 -24.33 -4.83 -2.94
C VAL A 73 -24.10 -5.95 -3.95
N GLN A 74 -22.85 -6.30 -4.23
CA GLN A 74 -22.48 -7.37 -5.17
C GLN A 74 -22.43 -8.76 -4.51
N ASP A 75 -22.57 -8.83 -3.18
CA ASP A 75 -22.46 -10.07 -2.37
C ASP A 75 -21.20 -10.88 -2.69
N VAL A 76 -20.05 -10.20 -2.68
CA VAL A 76 -18.73 -10.80 -2.95
C VAL A 76 -17.89 -10.94 -1.69
N GLY A 77 -16.80 -11.75 -1.79
CA GLY A 77 -15.98 -12.14 -0.64
C GLY A 77 -15.07 -11.04 -0.09
N SER A 78 -14.56 -10.16 -0.95
CA SER A 78 -13.65 -9.10 -0.56
C SER A 78 -13.75 -7.89 -1.47
N ILE A 79 -13.09 -6.79 -1.07
CA ILE A 79 -12.99 -5.60 -1.94
C ILE A 79 -12.25 -5.91 -3.26
N PHE A 80 -11.40 -6.93 -3.29
CA PHE A 80 -10.66 -7.35 -4.48
C PHE A 80 -11.50 -8.20 -5.44
N ASP A 81 -12.73 -8.58 -5.04
CA ASP A 81 -13.70 -9.31 -5.86
C ASP A 81 -14.76 -8.40 -6.49
N VAL A 82 -14.81 -7.11 -6.07
CA VAL A 82 -15.72 -6.14 -6.70
C VAL A 82 -15.31 -5.88 -8.15
N ASP A 83 -16.27 -5.59 -9.00
CA ASP A 83 -16.10 -5.42 -10.44
C ASP A 83 -14.96 -4.47 -10.83
N THR A 84 -14.81 -3.35 -10.10
CA THR A 84 -13.79 -2.33 -10.35
C THR A 84 -12.34 -2.79 -10.05
N LEU A 85 -12.14 -3.80 -9.20
CA LEU A 85 -10.82 -4.31 -8.84
C LEU A 85 -10.54 -5.72 -9.37
N LYS A 86 -11.61 -6.50 -9.60
CA LYS A 86 -11.51 -7.89 -10.03
C LYS A 86 -10.70 -8.05 -11.32
N SER A 87 -10.95 -7.22 -12.33
CA SER A 87 -10.26 -7.30 -13.62
C SER A 87 -8.75 -7.08 -13.46
N LEU A 88 -8.36 -6.13 -12.62
CA LEU A 88 -6.95 -5.84 -12.32
C LEU A 88 -6.29 -6.97 -11.56
N ARG A 89 -6.96 -7.51 -10.53
CA ARG A 89 -6.51 -8.70 -9.78
C ARG A 89 -6.30 -9.90 -10.71
N ASP A 90 -7.28 -10.19 -11.55
CA ASP A 90 -7.23 -11.33 -12.47
C ASP A 90 -6.12 -11.15 -13.52
N LEU A 91 -5.87 -9.92 -13.97
CA LEU A 91 -4.74 -9.59 -14.85
C LEU A 91 -3.40 -9.90 -14.17
N ILE A 92 -3.23 -9.52 -12.90
CA ILE A 92 -2.01 -9.81 -12.13
C ILE A 92 -1.80 -11.33 -12.01
N CYS A 93 -2.84 -12.08 -11.66
CA CYS A 93 -2.80 -13.54 -11.61
C CYS A 93 -2.39 -14.15 -12.96
N SER A 94 -2.89 -13.63 -14.07
CA SER A 94 -2.54 -14.05 -15.43
C SER A 94 -1.07 -13.78 -15.75
N LEU A 95 -0.57 -12.57 -15.44
CA LEU A 95 0.83 -12.19 -15.64
C LEU A 95 1.80 -13.03 -14.79
N ALA A 96 1.33 -13.50 -13.64
CA ALA A 96 2.07 -14.40 -12.75
C ALA A 96 2.01 -15.89 -13.18
N GLY A 97 1.68 -16.17 -14.43
CA GLY A 97 1.63 -17.53 -14.97
C GLY A 97 0.30 -18.26 -14.73
N GLY A 98 -0.77 -17.52 -14.44
CA GLY A 98 -2.11 -18.08 -14.20
C GLY A 98 -2.28 -18.67 -12.79
N ILE A 99 -1.64 -18.06 -11.79
CA ILE A 99 -1.81 -18.49 -10.39
C ILE A 99 -3.28 -18.36 -9.94
N GLY A 100 -3.72 -19.30 -9.10
CA GLY A 100 -5.03 -19.22 -8.46
C GLY A 100 -5.03 -18.18 -7.34
N TYR A 101 -6.14 -17.45 -7.19
CA TYR A 101 -6.39 -16.54 -6.08
C TYR A 101 -7.36 -17.17 -5.08
N GLU A 102 -7.09 -17.00 -3.79
CA GLU A 102 -7.86 -17.61 -2.67
C GLU A 102 -7.97 -19.16 -2.77
N GLN A 103 -6.89 -19.79 -3.22
CA GLN A 103 -6.78 -21.24 -3.25
C GLN A 103 -6.11 -21.77 -1.96
N PRO A 104 -6.33 -23.03 -1.56
CA PRO A 104 -5.60 -23.60 -0.45
C PRO A 104 -4.08 -23.43 -0.58
N GLY A 105 -3.45 -22.77 0.37
CA GLY A 105 -2.00 -22.51 0.38
C GLY A 105 -1.55 -21.28 -0.40
N SER A 106 -2.45 -20.47 -0.97
CA SER A 106 -2.10 -19.29 -1.76
C SER A 106 -1.90 -18.00 -0.93
N TYR A 107 -1.95 -18.04 0.40
CA TYR A 107 -1.97 -16.85 1.25
C TYR A 107 -0.89 -15.82 0.89
N ASP A 108 0.37 -16.22 0.75
CA ASP A 108 1.48 -15.31 0.45
C ASP A 108 1.38 -14.70 -0.96
N SER A 109 0.93 -15.49 -1.94
CA SER A 109 0.67 -15.00 -3.29
C SER A 109 -0.53 -14.08 -3.32
N ASP A 110 -1.59 -14.37 -2.58
CA ASP A 110 -2.79 -13.52 -2.48
C ASP A 110 -2.46 -12.15 -1.88
N VAL A 111 -1.63 -12.11 -0.82
CA VAL A 111 -1.12 -10.85 -0.26
C VAL A 111 -0.39 -10.04 -1.33
N SER A 112 0.49 -10.68 -2.10
CA SER A 112 1.24 -10.01 -3.17
C SER A 112 0.33 -9.51 -4.30
N VAL A 113 -0.70 -10.28 -4.68
CA VAL A 113 -1.72 -9.89 -5.67
C VAL A 113 -2.51 -8.68 -5.17
N ARG A 114 -2.95 -8.67 -3.92
CA ARG A 114 -3.69 -7.55 -3.30
C ARG A 114 -2.85 -6.28 -3.28
N ILE A 115 -1.58 -6.38 -2.89
CA ILE A 115 -0.65 -5.25 -2.89
C ILE A 115 -0.46 -4.68 -4.29
N CYS A 116 -0.21 -5.52 -5.30
CA CYS A 116 -0.08 -5.08 -6.68
C CYS A 116 -1.36 -4.41 -7.19
N THR A 117 -2.53 -4.94 -6.85
CA THR A 117 -3.84 -4.39 -7.23
C THR A 117 -4.05 -3.00 -6.63
N ASP A 118 -3.89 -2.86 -5.33
CA ASP A 118 -4.05 -1.60 -4.60
C ASP A 118 -3.06 -0.54 -5.12
N HIS A 119 -1.79 -0.91 -5.22
CA HIS A 119 -0.74 0.01 -5.62
C HIS A 119 -0.82 0.42 -7.08
N ALA A 120 -1.26 -0.47 -7.99
CA ALA A 120 -1.48 -0.12 -9.39
C ALA A 120 -2.56 0.95 -9.54
N ARG A 121 -3.68 0.84 -8.82
CA ARG A 121 -4.72 1.85 -8.79
C ARG A 121 -4.20 3.16 -8.19
N ALA A 122 -3.59 3.10 -7.01
CA ALA A 122 -3.09 4.27 -6.32
C ALA A 122 -2.05 5.06 -7.15
N MET A 123 -1.05 4.39 -7.74
CA MET A 123 -0.02 5.08 -8.54
C MET A 123 -0.60 5.73 -9.78
N THR A 124 -1.57 5.10 -10.46
CA THR A 124 -2.21 5.61 -11.66
C THR A 124 -2.93 6.93 -11.37
N PHE A 125 -3.75 6.97 -10.32
CA PHE A 125 -4.46 8.17 -9.89
C PHE A 125 -3.52 9.26 -9.37
N MET A 126 -2.52 8.92 -8.54
CA MET A 126 -1.54 9.89 -8.03
C MET A 126 -0.79 10.59 -9.16
N ILE A 127 -0.40 9.87 -10.21
CA ILE A 127 0.28 10.46 -11.37
C ILE A 127 -0.68 11.34 -12.17
N SER A 128 -1.92 10.90 -12.36
CA SER A 128 -2.97 11.73 -12.99
C SER A 128 -3.19 13.04 -12.24
N ASP A 129 -3.09 13.03 -10.91
CA ASP A 129 -3.16 14.23 -10.06
C ASP A 129 -1.87 15.07 -10.05
N GLY A 130 -0.90 14.73 -10.89
CA GLY A 130 0.33 15.50 -11.08
C GLY A 130 1.43 15.20 -10.06
N ILE A 131 1.34 14.10 -9.31
CA ILE A 131 2.41 13.67 -8.40
C ILE A 131 3.48 12.94 -9.20
N MET A 132 4.73 13.33 -9.02
CA MET A 132 5.89 12.70 -9.67
C MET A 132 6.74 11.95 -8.64
N PRO A 133 7.30 10.76 -8.99
CA PRO A 133 8.19 10.04 -8.09
C PRO A 133 9.39 10.90 -7.69
N SER A 134 9.62 11.05 -6.38
CA SER A 134 10.71 11.86 -5.84
C SER A 134 11.25 11.28 -4.53
N ASN A 135 12.26 11.93 -3.95
CA ASN A 135 12.83 11.54 -2.66
C ASN A 135 12.12 12.19 -1.44
N ASN A 136 11.15 13.06 -1.67
CA ASN A 136 10.52 13.84 -0.61
C ASN A 136 9.00 13.95 -0.79
N GLY A 137 8.29 14.16 0.32
CA GLY A 137 6.86 14.49 0.33
C GLY A 137 6.00 13.44 -0.37
N ARG A 138 4.97 13.89 -1.07
CA ARG A 138 4.02 13.01 -1.79
C ARG A 138 4.69 12.15 -2.86
N GLY A 139 5.69 12.69 -3.55
CA GLY A 139 6.44 11.95 -4.58
C GLY A 139 7.26 10.79 -4.01
N TYR A 140 7.73 10.89 -2.76
CA TYR A 140 8.35 9.76 -2.07
C TYR A 140 7.35 8.63 -1.81
N VAL A 141 6.12 8.97 -1.40
CA VAL A 141 5.06 7.97 -1.21
C VAL A 141 4.76 7.24 -2.53
N LEU A 142 4.61 7.98 -3.62
CA LEU A 142 4.40 7.40 -4.95
C LEU A 142 5.55 6.46 -5.35
N ARG A 143 6.80 6.91 -5.20
CA ARG A 143 7.98 6.08 -5.48
C ARG A 143 7.98 4.80 -4.66
N ARG A 144 7.64 4.89 -3.37
CA ARG A 144 7.58 3.76 -2.45
C ARG A 144 6.57 2.70 -2.88
N ILE A 145 5.34 3.11 -3.23
CA ILE A 145 4.31 2.17 -3.67
C ILE A 145 4.62 1.53 -5.02
N ILE A 146 5.20 2.28 -5.98
CA ILE A 146 5.66 1.72 -7.25
C ILE A 146 6.71 0.62 -7.00
N ARG A 147 7.75 0.91 -6.21
CA ARG A 147 8.82 -0.05 -5.92
C ARG A 147 8.35 -1.24 -5.11
N ARG A 148 7.39 -1.04 -4.21
CA ARG A 148 6.76 -2.13 -3.47
C ARG A 148 5.97 -3.05 -4.41
N ALA A 149 5.23 -2.48 -5.36
CA ALA A 149 4.52 -3.26 -6.38
C ALA A 149 5.49 -4.07 -7.27
N VAL A 150 6.63 -3.48 -7.69
CA VAL A 150 7.69 -4.21 -8.43
C VAL A 150 8.17 -5.41 -7.62
N ARG A 151 8.51 -5.22 -6.33
CA ARG A 151 8.96 -6.32 -5.46
C ARG A 151 7.93 -7.45 -5.38
N HIS A 152 6.65 -7.12 -5.15
CA HIS A 152 5.60 -8.12 -5.05
C HIS A 152 5.32 -8.81 -6.39
N GLY A 153 5.42 -8.10 -7.51
CA GLY A 153 5.38 -8.72 -8.84
C GLY A 153 6.52 -9.73 -9.05
N ARG A 154 7.75 -9.41 -8.63
CA ARG A 154 8.88 -10.35 -8.66
C ARG A 154 8.65 -11.56 -7.74
N LYS A 155 8.08 -11.34 -6.55
CA LYS A 155 7.70 -12.42 -5.63
C LYS A 155 6.64 -13.36 -6.25
N LEU A 156 5.76 -12.84 -7.09
CA LEU A 156 4.80 -13.62 -7.89
C LEU A 156 5.41 -14.29 -9.13
N GLY A 157 6.70 -14.07 -9.42
CA GLY A 157 7.40 -14.63 -10.59
C GLY A 157 7.22 -13.83 -11.88
N ILE A 158 6.57 -12.66 -11.84
CA ILE A 158 6.41 -11.80 -13.02
C ILE A 158 7.78 -11.25 -13.42
N GLN A 159 8.17 -11.43 -14.68
CA GLN A 159 9.44 -10.97 -15.23
C GLN A 159 9.25 -9.74 -16.13
N GLY A 160 10.27 -8.88 -16.20
CA GLY A 160 10.24 -7.66 -17.03
C GLY A 160 9.26 -6.60 -16.55
N SER A 161 9.08 -5.55 -17.33
CA SER A 161 8.16 -4.45 -16.99
C SER A 161 6.71 -4.91 -17.09
N PHE A 162 5.92 -4.70 -16.06
CA PHE A 162 4.51 -5.11 -15.99
C PHE A 162 3.59 -4.01 -15.43
N LEU A 163 4.11 -3.07 -14.65
CA LEU A 163 3.30 -2.02 -14.03
C LEU A 163 2.58 -1.12 -15.04
N PRO A 164 3.16 -0.77 -16.22
CA PRO A 164 2.44 -0.03 -17.25
C PRO A 164 1.18 -0.77 -17.73
N THR A 165 1.25 -2.11 -17.85
CA THR A 165 0.09 -2.94 -18.23
C THR A 165 -1.01 -2.89 -17.17
N LEU A 166 -0.64 -2.86 -15.89
CA LEU A 166 -1.60 -2.69 -14.79
C LEU A 166 -2.22 -1.29 -14.80
N ALA A 167 -1.40 -0.24 -14.99
CA ALA A 167 -1.89 1.13 -15.09
C ALA A 167 -2.85 1.32 -16.28
N GLU A 168 -2.56 0.68 -17.41
CA GLU A 168 -3.44 0.63 -18.58
C GLU A 168 -4.81 0.03 -18.23
N ASN A 169 -4.85 -1.10 -17.51
CA ASN A 169 -6.10 -1.70 -17.04
C ASN A 169 -6.89 -0.75 -16.13
N VAL A 170 -6.20 -0.05 -15.21
CA VAL A 170 -6.84 0.94 -14.33
C VAL A 170 -7.45 2.08 -15.13
N ILE A 171 -6.75 2.60 -16.14
CA ILE A 171 -7.26 3.67 -17.02
C ILE A 171 -8.50 3.17 -17.76
N GLU A 172 -8.43 2.00 -18.41
CA GLU A 172 -9.54 1.45 -19.18
C GLU A 172 -10.81 1.22 -18.34
N THR A 173 -10.65 0.73 -17.13
CA THR A 173 -11.78 0.44 -16.23
C THR A 173 -12.33 1.66 -15.50
N SER A 174 -11.60 2.78 -15.48
CA SER A 174 -11.96 3.96 -14.69
C SER A 174 -12.27 5.21 -15.54
N LYS A 175 -11.92 5.23 -16.82
CA LYS A 175 -11.99 6.43 -17.68
C LYS A 175 -13.41 7.02 -17.85
N ASP A 176 -14.44 6.23 -17.72
CA ASP A 176 -15.82 6.72 -17.82
C ASP A 176 -16.21 7.61 -16.64
N GLY A 177 -15.68 7.32 -15.46
CA GLY A 177 -15.84 8.15 -14.25
C GLY A 177 -14.76 9.21 -14.08
N TYR A 178 -13.59 8.99 -14.69
CA TYR A 178 -12.39 9.82 -14.57
C TYR A 178 -11.74 10.04 -15.92
N PRO A 179 -12.33 10.86 -16.80
CA PRO A 179 -11.86 11.07 -18.18
C PRO A 179 -10.43 11.61 -18.26
N GLU A 180 -9.95 12.31 -17.22
CA GLU A 180 -8.58 12.78 -17.12
C GLU A 180 -7.53 11.66 -17.14
N LEU A 181 -7.89 10.43 -16.77
CA LEU A 181 -7.00 9.28 -16.89
C LEU A 181 -6.70 8.97 -18.36
N GLU A 182 -7.73 9.01 -19.22
CA GLU A 182 -7.58 8.82 -20.66
C GLU A 182 -6.76 9.97 -21.30
N GLU A 183 -7.06 11.21 -20.93
CA GLU A 183 -6.35 12.39 -21.44
C GLU A 183 -4.86 12.36 -21.11
N LYS A 184 -4.49 11.78 -19.96
CA LYS A 184 -3.10 11.69 -19.47
C LYS A 184 -2.48 10.31 -19.64
N ARG A 185 -3.11 9.41 -20.37
CA ARG A 185 -2.71 8.00 -20.55
C ARG A 185 -1.20 7.86 -20.81
N ASP A 186 -0.71 8.44 -21.88
CA ASP A 186 0.70 8.30 -22.26
C ASP A 186 1.65 8.85 -21.20
N PHE A 187 1.27 9.94 -20.54
CA PHE A 187 2.05 10.54 -19.47
C PHE A 187 2.13 9.57 -18.27
N ILE A 188 1.00 9.02 -17.82
CA ILE A 188 0.93 8.07 -16.71
C ILE A 188 1.79 6.85 -17.00
N LEU A 189 1.60 6.23 -18.16
CA LEU A 189 2.33 5.02 -18.55
C LEU A 189 3.84 5.25 -18.65
N ASN A 190 4.27 6.40 -19.16
CA ASN A 190 5.68 6.73 -19.26
C ASN A 190 6.31 6.98 -17.89
N VAL A 191 5.63 7.64 -16.97
CA VAL A 191 6.11 7.86 -15.59
C VAL A 191 6.26 6.54 -14.85
N VAL A 192 5.25 5.67 -14.93
CA VAL A 192 5.28 4.34 -14.31
C VAL A 192 6.44 3.51 -14.86
N ARG A 193 6.56 3.44 -16.19
CA ARG A 193 7.64 2.70 -16.86
C ARG A 193 9.02 3.20 -16.47
N ALA A 194 9.22 4.50 -16.46
CA ALA A 194 10.53 5.08 -16.13
C ALA A 194 10.96 4.79 -14.68
N GLU A 195 10.04 4.82 -13.71
CA GLU A 195 10.37 4.51 -12.32
C GLU A 195 10.56 3.00 -12.10
N GLU A 196 9.76 2.15 -12.77
CA GLU A 196 9.90 0.69 -12.76
C GLU A 196 11.27 0.28 -13.31
N GLU A 197 11.62 0.71 -14.53
CA GLU A 197 12.91 0.42 -15.18
C GLU A 197 14.11 0.93 -14.37
N LYS A 198 13.95 2.09 -13.73
CA LYS A 198 14.99 2.64 -12.87
C LYS A 198 15.25 1.76 -11.66
N PHE A 199 14.19 1.24 -11.04
CA PHE A 199 14.33 0.37 -9.87
C PHE A 199 14.81 -1.03 -10.28
N GLU A 200 14.34 -1.55 -11.39
CA GLU A 200 14.74 -2.87 -11.92
C GLU A 200 16.24 -3.00 -12.10
N LYS A 201 16.91 -1.95 -12.60
CA LYS A 201 18.36 -1.92 -12.81
C LYS A 201 19.19 -2.16 -11.53
N THR A 202 18.63 -1.83 -10.37
CA THR A 202 19.31 -1.94 -9.08
C THR A 202 18.70 -3.01 -8.19
N TYR A 203 17.52 -3.55 -8.56
CA TYR A 203 16.76 -4.45 -7.70
C TYR A 203 17.51 -5.73 -7.37
N GLU A 204 17.98 -6.48 -8.39
CA GLU A 204 18.70 -7.72 -8.18
C GLU A 204 19.97 -7.51 -7.36
N GLN A 205 20.75 -6.50 -7.71
CA GLN A 205 21.97 -6.16 -6.97
C GLN A 205 21.68 -5.77 -5.53
N GLY A 206 20.60 -5.02 -5.28
CA GLY A 206 20.18 -4.67 -3.93
C GLY A 206 19.72 -5.89 -3.12
N MET A 207 19.04 -6.84 -3.75
CA MET A 207 18.64 -8.11 -3.13
C MET A 207 19.87 -8.96 -2.76
N ASP A 208 20.87 -9.04 -3.64
CA ASP A 208 22.12 -9.77 -3.37
C ASP A 208 22.88 -9.16 -2.18
N ILE A 209 22.97 -7.84 -2.13
CA ILE A 209 23.61 -7.12 -1.01
C ILE A 209 22.85 -7.34 0.30
N LEU A 210 21.51 -7.26 0.26
CA LEU A 210 20.67 -7.52 1.44
C LEU A 210 20.88 -8.96 1.95
N ALA A 211 20.91 -9.94 1.04
CA ALA A 211 21.17 -11.33 1.40
C ALA A 211 22.56 -11.55 2.04
N GLN A 212 23.58 -10.81 1.59
CA GLN A 212 24.90 -10.83 2.24
C GLN A 212 24.85 -10.24 3.65
N MET A 213 24.17 -9.10 3.83
CA MET A 213 23.98 -8.47 5.13
C MET A 213 23.24 -9.39 6.11
N GLU A 214 22.19 -10.09 5.65
CA GLU A 214 21.48 -11.10 6.44
C GLU A 214 22.41 -12.23 6.92
N GLN A 215 23.24 -12.77 6.03
CA GLN A 215 24.21 -13.80 6.41
C GLN A 215 25.24 -13.31 7.43
N GLU A 216 25.68 -12.06 7.33
CA GLU A 216 26.60 -11.46 8.29
C GLU A 216 25.93 -11.29 9.66
N LEU A 217 24.67 -10.84 9.69
CA LEU A 217 23.89 -10.73 10.91
C LEU A 217 23.70 -12.10 11.58
N GLU A 218 23.36 -13.14 10.81
CA GLU A 218 23.22 -14.51 11.33
C GLU A 218 24.52 -15.03 11.94
N LYS A 219 25.67 -14.84 11.27
CA LYS A 219 26.99 -15.24 11.76
C LYS A 219 27.38 -14.50 13.04
N ALA A 220 26.99 -13.22 13.15
CA ALA A 220 27.22 -12.42 14.34
C ALA A 220 26.22 -12.70 15.48
N GLY A 221 25.20 -13.50 15.26
CA GLY A 221 24.10 -13.72 16.22
C GLY A 221 23.25 -12.47 16.45
N ASN A 222 23.27 -11.52 15.53
CA ASN A 222 22.50 -10.28 15.60
C ASN A 222 21.20 -10.42 14.77
N LYS A 223 20.15 -9.76 15.21
CA LYS A 223 18.82 -9.77 14.54
C LYS A 223 18.41 -8.40 14.01
N GLU A 224 19.26 -7.40 14.13
CA GLU A 224 18.96 -6.04 13.73
C GLU A 224 19.96 -5.54 12.69
N LEU A 225 19.44 -5.14 11.50
CA LEU A 225 20.25 -4.46 10.49
C LEU A 225 20.53 -3.02 10.93
N SER A 226 21.77 -2.57 10.78
CA SER A 226 22.14 -1.21 11.13
C SER A 226 21.42 -0.17 10.27
N GLY A 227 21.13 1.00 10.85
CA GLY A 227 20.52 2.11 10.11
C GLY A 227 21.41 2.60 8.96
N GLU A 228 22.73 2.52 9.08
CA GLU A 228 23.68 2.88 8.01
C GLU A 228 23.60 1.92 6.83
N ASP A 229 23.48 0.62 7.07
CA ASP A 229 23.32 -0.39 6.01
C ASP A 229 21.97 -0.26 5.33
N ALA A 230 20.88 -0.06 6.09
CA ALA A 230 19.57 0.22 5.56
C ALA A 230 19.56 1.51 4.71
N PHE A 231 20.29 2.55 5.15
CA PHE A 231 20.46 3.78 4.40
C PHE A 231 21.27 3.56 3.10
N LYS A 232 22.29 2.73 3.11
CA LYS A 232 23.06 2.35 1.92
C LYS A 232 22.17 1.65 0.89
N LEU A 233 21.31 0.73 1.31
CA LEU A 233 20.29 0.09 0.43
C LEU A 233 19.35 1.12 -0.17
N TYR A 234 18.90 2.09 0.61
CA TYR A 234 18.04 3.17 0.15
C TYR A 234 18.73 4.10 -0.86
N ASP A 235 19.90 4.62 -0.50
CA ASP A 235 20.60 5.66 -1.27
C ASP A 235 21.21 5.12 -2.57
N THR A 236 21.84 3.94 -2.50
CA THR A 236 22.58 3.36 -3.63
C THR A 236 21.71 2.49 -4.51
N TYR A 237 20.88 1.64 -3.93
CA TYR A 237 20.09 0.65 -4.66
C TYR A 237 18.61 1.03 -4.77
N GLY A 238 18.20 2.10 -4.13
CA GLY A 238 16.84 2.62 -4.23
C GLY A 238 15.80 1.78 -3.49
N PHE A 239 16.21 0.98 -2.47
CA PHE A 239 15.28 0.23 -1.64
C PHE A 239 14.64 1.17 -0.61
N PRO A 240 13.33 1.46 -0.71
CA PRO A 240 12.65 2.18 0.36
C PRO A 240 12.81 1.42 1.68
N LEU A 241 12.91 2.14 2.80
CA LEU A 241 13.07 1.52 4.12
C LEU A 241 12.01 0.45 4.39
N ASP A 242 10.75 0.74 4.04
CA ASP A 242 9.65 -0.22 4.24
C ASP A 242 9.86 -1.53 3.46
N ASN A 243 10.43 -1.48 2.23
CA ASN A 243 10.75 -2.69 1.48
C ASN A 243 11.83 -3.51 2.19
N THR A 244 12.87 -2.84 2.69
CA THR A 244 13.95 -3.49 3.46
C THR A 244 13.40 -4.12 4.74
N LYS A 245 12.55 -3.40 5.49
CA LYS A 245 11.89 -3.91 6.68
C LYS A 245 11.05 -5.15 6.39
N GLU A 246 10.16 -5.06 5.40
CA GLU A 246 9.26 -6.16 5.03
C GLU A 246 10.03 -7.43 4.62
N ILE A 247 11.15 -7.29 3.89
CA ILE A 247 11.99 -8.43 3.52
C ILE A 247 12.66 -9.07 4.75
N LEU A 248 13.16 -8.23 5.65
CA LEU A 248 13.86 -8.69 6.85
C LEU A 248 12.89 -9.29 7.87
N GLU A 249 11.73 -8.70 8.08
CA GLU A 249 10.68 -9.20 8.98
C GLU A 249 10.18 -10.59 8.58
N GLU A 250 10.05 -10.88 7.29
CA GLU A 250 9.72 -12.21 6.77
C GLU A 250 10.72 -13.30 7.23
N LYS A 251 11.95 -12.89 7.57
CA LYS A 251 13.03 -13.77 8.00
C LYS A 251 13.37 -13.63 9.51
N GLY A 252 12.58 -12.86 10.23
CA GLY A 252 12.73 -12.64 11.67
C GLY A 252 13.86 -11.70 12.07
N PHE A 253 14.21 -10.75 11.18
CA PHE A 253 15.12 -9.65 11.46
C PHE A 253 14.37 -8.33 11.63
N THR A 254 15.03 -7.34 12.26
CA THR A 254 14.56 -5.97 12.42
C THR A 254 15.51 -4.97 11.78
N VAL A 255 15.15 -3.68 11.76
CA VAL A 255 15.99 -2.60 11.24
C VAL A 255 16.06 -1.48 12.28
N ASP A 256 17.25 -0.92 12.48
CA ASP A 256 17.48 0.31 13.26
C ASP A 256 16.95 1.53 12.49
N GLU A 257 15.68 1.86 12.73
CA GLU A 257 15.00 2.99 12.08
C GLU A 257 15.55 4.35 12.54
N ASP A 258 15.97 4.46 13.78
CA ASP A 258 16.55 5.71 14.33
C ASP A 258 17.88 6.01 13.67
N GLY A 259 18.75 5.02 13.53
CA GLY A 259 20.00 5.12 12.79
C GLY A 259 19.78 5.47 11.31
N PHE A 260 18.79 4.85 10.65
CA PHE A 260 18.42 5.21 9.28
C PHE A 260 18.00 6.68 9.17
N ASN A 261 17.14 7.14 10.07
CA ASN A 261 16.66 8.52 10.08
C ASN A 261 17.79 9.52 10.35
N ALA A 262 18.75 9.16 11.20
CA ALA A 262 19.95 9.96 11.46
C ALA A 262 20.81 10.08 10.19
N ALA A 263 21.04 8.97 9.47
CA ALA A 263 21.77 8.95 8.20
C ALA A 263 21.09 9.81 7.13
N MET A 264 19.75 9.68 6.99
CA MET A 264 18.92 10.52 6.09
C MET A 264 19.06 12.00 6.41
N LYS A 265 19.04 12.38 7.69
CA LYS A 265 19.21 13.78 8.12
C LYS A 265 20.58 14.31 7.74
N LYS A 266 21.64 13.55 8.02
CA LYS A 266 23.02 13.92 7.68
C LYS A 266 23.19 14.15 6.18
N GLN A 267 22.63 13.29 5.32
CA GLN A 267 22.68 13.46 3.87
C GLN A 267 21.97 14.74 3.42
N ARG A 268 20.78 15.04 3.98
CA ARG A 268 20.05 16.27 3.65
C ARG A 268 20.80 17.54 4.04
N GLU A 269 21.55 17.51 5.15
CA GLU A 269 22.39 18.62 5.61
C GLU A 269 23.59 18.82 4.69
N GLN A 270 24.17 17.74 4.16
CA GLN A 270 25.30 17.79 3.22
C GLN A 270 24.89 18.23 1.81
N ALA A 271 23.64 18.03 1.41
CA ALA A 271 23.11 18.40 0.10
C ALA A 271 22.60 19.87 0.03
N ARG A 272 22.64 20.61 1.15
CA ARG A 272 22.33 22.04 1.26
C ARG A 272 23.56 22.91 1.20
#